data_92b84581637b9e5b8a6b96d117d67b4f
#
_entry.id   92b84581637b9e5b8a6b96d117d67b4f
#
_cell.length_a   1.000
_cell.length_b   1.000
_cell.length_c   1.000
_cell.angle_alpha   90.00
_cell.angle_beta   90.00
_cell.angle_gamma   90.00
#
_symmetry.space_group_name_H-M   'P 1'
#
loop_
_entity.id
_entity.type
_entity.pdbx_description
1 polymer ?
#
loop_
_entity_poly.entity_id
_entity_poly.type
_entity_poly.pdbx_seq_one_letter_code
_entity_poly.pdbx_strand_id
1 'polypeptide(L)'
;MQKESKYTMKSYDDLFFTDDFLFSKIMRNPEIAKGVVQNLLGIKVRKIEFVTSQYSIDELYNGKGIRLDAYLEDEDKIIDIEMQTVIKKDEGLRMRYYQSMMDIDHLNRGESFKELKESYVVFICLDDPFGEEKPVYNFATKEVSGERILNDRIHKVIYNASSFEKAENPNVRAFLEFLKSHTATDPLTKEIQTAVDSCKNHQKWRAEYMLWKDQIREWKDEAREDGLLAGERNAKIEATKNLLKMNVLTVEQIAAAVQFSVEEVIKIKDSLKI
;
A
#
# COMPACT_ATOMS: atom_id res chain seq x y z
N MET A 1 -17.36 -17.06 -23.11
CA MET A 1 -17.60 -15.73 -22.52
C MET A 1 -16.37 -15.36 -21.72
N GLN A 2 -15.50 -14.54 -22.28
CA GLN A 2 -14.34 -13.97 -21.58
C GLN A 2 -14.88 -13.06 -20.48
N LYS A 3 -14.56 -13.35 -19.20
CA LYS A 3 -14.75 -12.40 -18.12
C LYS A 3 -13.78 -11.25 -18.40
N GLU A 4 -14.31 -10.12 -18.89
CA GLU A 4 -13.55 -8.87 -18.96
C GLU A 4 -12.89 -8.61 -17.60
N SER A 5 -11.60 -8.37 -17.64
CA SER A 5 -10.77 -8.05 -16.48
C SER A 5 -11.38 -6.86 -15.74
N LYS A 6 -11.74 -7.03 -14.48
CA LYS A 6 -12.35 -6.05 -13.57
C LYS A 6 -11.42 -4.84 -13.25
N TYR A 7 -10.30 -4.73 -13.93
CA TYR A 7 -9.25 -3.72 -13.73
C TYR A 7 -8.88 -3.03 -15.05
N THR A 8 -9.87 -2.37 -15.66
CA THR A 8 -9.55 -1.40 -16.71
C THR A 8 -8.94 -0.18 -16.04
N MET A 9 -7.65 0.09 -16.30
CA MET A 9 -7.02 1.32 -15.80
C MET A 9 -7.71 2.53 -16.41
N LYS A 10 -7.99 3.54 -15.60
CA LYS A 10 -8.64 4.80 -15.99
C LYS A 10 -7.92 5.45 -17.18
N SER A 11 -8.63 6.28 -17.94
CA SER A 11 -7.97 7.20 -18.86
C SER A 11 -7.23 8.28 -18.06
N TYR A 12 -6.25 8.95 -18.67
CA TYR A 12 -5.53 10.04 -18.00
C TYR A 12 -6.46 11.19 -17.59
N ASP A 13 -7.46 11.48 -18.41
CA ASP A 13 -8.41 12.55 -18.17
C ASP A 13 -9.39 12.25 -17.03
N ASP A 14 -9.61 10.96 -16.73
CA ASP A 14 -10.46 10.49 -15.63
C ASP A 14 -9.73 10.33 -14.30
N LEU A 15 -8.41 10.59 -14.28
CA LEU A 15 -7.64 10.52 -13.03
C LEU A 15 -8.06 11.64 -12.08
N PHE A 16 -8.01 11.30 -10.80
CA PHE A 16 -8.25 12.20 -9.69
C PHE A 16 -7.14 12.14 -8.66
N PHE A 17 -7.17 12.98 -7.64
CA PHE A 17 -6.15 13.01 -6.57
C PHE A 17 -6.00 11.67 -5.85
N THR A 18 -7.05 10.85 -5.79
CA THR A 18 -7.03 9.51 -5.17
C THR A 18 -6.33 8.43 -6.02
N ASP A 19 -6.03 8.72 -7.28
CA ASP A 19 -5.31 7.79 -8.14
C ASP A 19 -3.79 7.91 -7.90
N ASP A 20 -3.11 6.78 -7.69
CA ASP A 20 -1.69 6.66 -7.32
C ASP A 20 -0.77 7.59 -8.12
N PHE A 21 -0.97 7.66 -9.44
CA PHE A 21 -0.16 8.51 -10.32
C PHE A 21 -0.30 10.00 -9.98
N LEU A 22 -1.54 10.53 -9.86
CA LEU A 22 -1.75 11.94 -9.56
C LEU A 22 -1.41 12.27 -8.10
N PHE A 23 -1.77 11.39 -7.17
CA PHE A 23 -1.39 11.54 -5.77
C PHE A 23 0.12 11.74 -5.62
N SER A 24 0.90 10.82 -6.21
CA SER A 24 2.36 10.90 -6.15
C SER A 24 2.93 12.17 -6.81
N LYS A 25 2.32 12.66 -7.90
CA LYS A 25 2.77 13.88 -8.57
C LYS A 25 2.45 15.15 -7.79
N ILE A 26 1.24 15.22 -7.24
CA ILE A 26 0.75 16.41 -6.53
C ILE A 26 1.41 16.52 -5.15
N MET A 27 1.59 15.39 -4.45
CA MET A 27 2.25 15.36 -3.14
C MET A 27 3.75 15.69 -3.19
N ARG A 28 4.36 15.80 -4.38
CA ARG A 28 5.71 16.36 -4.54
C ARG A 28 5.76 17.87 -4.32
N ASN A 29 4.62 18.55 -4.38
CA ASN A 29 4.58 19.97 -4.05
C ASN A 29 4.67 20.15 -2.52
N PRO A 30 5.75 20.78 -1.99
CA PRO A 30 5.96 20.90 -0.55
C PRO A 30 4.83 21.64 0.17
N GLU A 31 4.22 22.65 -0.46
CA GLU A 31 3.15 23.43 0.17
C GLU A 31 1.86 22.60 0.28
N ILE A 32 1.51 21.85 -0.77
CA ILE A 32 0.36 20.93 -0.73
C ILE A 32 0.61 19.83 0.30
N ALA A 33 1.77 19.18 0.27
CA ALA A 33 2.12 18.12 1.20
C ALA A 33 2.07 18.60 2.66
N LYS A 34 2.64 19.80 2.93
CA LYS A 34 2.56 20.47 4.22
C LYS A 34 1.11 20.74 4.64
N GLY A 35 0.32 21.29 3.71
CA GLY A 35 -1.10 21.55 3.94
C GLY A 35 -1.88 20.30 4.31
N VAL A 36 -1.65 19.19 3.60
CA VAL A 36 -2.27 17.89 3.89
C VAL A 36 -1.89 17.39 5.29
N VAL A 37 -0.59 17.38 5.62
CA VAL A 37 -0.11 16.95 6.94
C VAL A 37 -0.71 17.79 8.06
N GLN A 38 -0.67 19.13 7.93
CA GLN A 38 -1.18 20.04 8.96
C GLN A 38 -2.69 19.92 9.15
N ASN A 39 -3.45 19.75 8.08
CA ASN A 39 -4.90 19.62 8.15
C ASN A 39 -5.35 18.27 8.73
N LEU A 40 -4.66 17.19 8.36
CA LEU A 40 -5.00 15.86 8.83
C LEU A 40 -4.52 15.63 10.26
N LEU A 41 -3.26 15.85 10.55
CA LEU A 41 -2.65 15.50 11.83
C LEU A 41 -2.75 16.61 12.89
N GLY A 42 -3.06 17.84 12.49
CA GLY A 42 -3.11 18.99 13.41
C GLY A 42 -1.73 19.38 13.96
N ILE A 43 -0.64 18.88 13.38
CA ILE A 43 0.73 19.14 13.81
C ILE A 43 1.33 20.32 13.03
N LYS A 44 2.25 21.04 13.66
CA LYS A 44 3.02 22.07 12.95
C LYS A 44 4.18 21.41 12.24
N VAL A 45 4.25 21.63 10.93
CA VAL A 45 5.42 21.32 10.11
C VAL A 45 6.20 22.62 9.91
N ARG A 46 7.42 22.69 10.42
CA ARG A 46 8.24 23.90 10.36
C ARG A 46 8.81 24.11 8.97
N LYS A 47 9.57 23.13 8.52
CA LYS A 47 10.21 23.13 7.20
C LYS A 47 10.19 21.70 6.68
N ILE A 48 9.64 21.51 5.50
CA ILE A 48 9.80 20.23 4.83
C ILE A 48 11.22 20.19 4.26
N GLU A 49 12.07 19.33 4.79
CA GLU A 49 13.44 19.15 4.36
C GLU A 49 13.52 18.25 3.13
N PHE A 50 12.63 17.26 3.08
CA PHE A 50 12.55 16.32 1.99
C PHE A 50 11.08 15.94 1.71
N VAL A 51 10.69 16.01 0.43
CA VAL A 51 9.40 15.50 -0.06
C VAL A 51 9.69 14.65 -1.28
N THR A 52 9.34 13.40 -1.19
CA THR A 52 9.38 12.53 -2.37
C THR A 52 8.13 11.68 -2.44
N SER A 53 7.77 11.33 -3.64
CA SER A 53 6.73 10.33 -3.89
C SER A 53 7.39 9.06 -4.42
N GLN A 54 6.81 7.93 -4.08
CA GLN A 54 7.34 6.62 -4.45
C GLN A 54 8.77 6.40 -3.91
N TYR A 55 9.01 6.83 -2.66
CA TYR A 55 10.27 6.60 -1.96
C TYR A 55 10.45 5.09 -1.71
N SER A 56 11.53 4.53 -2.24
CA SER A 56 11.84 3.12 -2.07
C SER A 56 12.88 2.91 -0.99
N ILE A 57 12.62 2.00 -0.08
CA ILE A 57 13.57 1.56 0.94
C ILE A 57 13.87 0.07 0.67
N ASP A 58 15.08 -0.20 0.21
CA ASP A 58 15.55 -1.53 -0.22
C ASP A 58 16.73 -2.03 0.64
N GLU A 59 16.68 -1.81 1.94
CA GLU A 59 17.78 -1.98 2.87
C GLU A 59 18.31 -3.41 3.03
N LEU A 60 17.51 -4.43 2.72
CA LEU A 60 17.87 -5.81 2.99
C LEU A 60 18.01 -6.61 1.70
N TYR A 61 19.20 -7.17 1.46
CA TYR A 61 19.52 -7.98 0.28
C TYR A 61 18.51 -9.09 -0.04
N ASN A 62 17.77 -9.61 0.97
CA ASN A 62 16.68 -10.58 0.80
C ASN A 62 15.40 -10.14 1.51
N GLY A 63 15.28 -8.87 1.88
CA GLY A 63 14.09 -8.31 2.53
C GLY A 63 13.03 -7.88 1.51
N LYS A 64 11.81 -7.72 1.99
CA LYS A 64 10.75 -7.10 1.21
C LYS A 64 10.93 -5.58 1.29
N GLY A 65 11.43 -4.96 0.22
CA GLY A 65 11.44 -3.50 0.07
C GLY A 65 10.02 -2.91 0.14
N ILE A 66 9.94 -1.64 0.49
CA ILE A 66 8.70 -0.86 0.45
C ILE A 66 8.83 0.31 -0.48
N ARG A 67 7.69 0.77 -0.98
CA ARG A 67 7.58 2.01 -1.72
C ARG A 67 6.50 2.84 -1.06
N LEU A 68 6.88 3.99 -0.52
CA LEU A 68 6.01 4.94 0.15
C LEU A 68 5.39 5.89 -0.88
N ASP A 69 4.08 6.12 -0.79
CA ASP A 69 3.37 6.94 -1.77
C ASP A 69 3.74 8.43 -1.64
N ALA A 70 3.77 8.94 -0.43
CA ALA A 70 4.26 10.28 -0.12
C ALA A 70 5.04 10.28 1.20
N TYR A 71 6.35 10.44 1.10
CA TYR A 71 7.26 10.52 2.24
C TYR A 71 7.71 11.96 2.45
N LEU A 72 7.59 12.41 3.70
CA LEU A 72 7.96 13.77 4.11
C LEU A 72 8.87 13.70 5.33
N GLU A 73 9.86 14.57 5.33
CA GLU A 73 10.78 14.73 6.43
C GLU A 73 10.81 16.19 6.89
N ASP A 74 10.63 16.37 8.21
CA ASP A 74 10.83 17.65 8.93
C ASP A 74 11.98 17.47 9.91
N GLU A 75 12.40 18.53 10.56
CA GLU A 75 13.52 18.55 11.52
C GLU A 75 13.45 17.40 12.54
N ASP A 76 12.28 17.17 13.13
CA ASP A 76 12.04 16.20 14.21
C ASP A 76 11.03 15.12 13.87
N LYS A 77 10.53 15.08 12.63
CA LYS A 77 9.45 14.16 12.20
C LYS A 77 9.73 13.50 10.87
N ILE A 78 9.25 12.27 10.74
CA ILE A 78 9.14 11.56 9.47
C ILE A 78 7.69 11.12 9.29
N ILE A 79 7.15 11.31 8.10
CA ILE A 79 5.73 11.13 7.82
C ILE A 79 5.58 10.39 6.50
N ASP A 80 4.89 9.27 6.54
CA ASP A 80 4.45 8.52 5.38
C ASP A 80 2.93 8.63 5.22
N ILE A 81 2.47 9.00 4.03
CA ILE A 81 1.04 9.11 3.70
C ILE A 81 0.74 8.21 2.51
N GLU A 82 -0.13 7.26 2.74
CA GLU A 82 -0.54 6.23 1.79
C GLU A 82 -2.01 6.40 1.38
N MET A 83 -2.28 6.41 0.08
CA MET A 83 -3.64 6.43 -0.46
C MET A 83 -4.14 5.00 -0.70
N GLN A 84 -5.18 4.57 0.03
CA GLN A 84 -5.72 3.23 -0.04
C GLN A 84 -7.10 3.23 -0.71
N THR A 85 -7.13 2.96 -2.01
CA THR A 85 -8.39 2.88 -2.78
C THR A 85 -9.08 1.53 -2.66
N VAL A 86 -8.40 0.52 -2.10
CA VAL A 86 -8.91 -0.84 -1.86
C VAL A 86 -8.47 -1.31 -0.48
N ILE A 87 -9.40 -1.79 0.32
CA ILE A 87 -9.12 -2.40 1.64
C ILE A 87 -8.46 -3.77 1.45
N LYS A 88 -7.33 -4.02 2.12
CA LYS A 88 -6.54 -5.26 2.00
C LYS A 88 -6.62 -6.19 3.22
N LYS A 89 -7.22 -5.78 4.33
CA LYS A 89 -7.31 -6.52 5.61
C LYS A 89 -5.97 -6.80 6.31
N ASP A 90 -4.89 -6.20 5.86
CA ASP A 90 -3.55 -6.31 6.45
C ASP A 90 -2.94 -4.94 6.81
N GLU A 91 -3.78 -3.90 6.89
CA GLU A 91 -3.37 -2.51 7.11
C GLU A 91 -2.47 -2.39 8.34
N GLY A 92 -2.84 -3.00 9.46
CA GLY A 92 -2.04 -2.96 10.68
C GLY A 92 -0.66 -3.61 10.55
N LEU A 93 -0.56 -4.72 9.77
CA LEU A 93 0.72 -5.39 9.50
C LEU A 93 1.58 -4.53 8.57
N ARG A 94 0.99 -3.92 7.56
CA ARG A 94 1.68 -3.02 6.63
C ARG A 94 2.21 -1.79 7.36
N MET A 95 1.36 -1.11 8.14
CA MET A 95 1.76 0.05 8.94
C MET A 95 2.92 -0.27 9.89
N ARG A 96 2.90 -1.46 10.53
CA ARG A 96 4.01 -1.91 11.38
C ARG A 96 5.29 -2.08 10.57
N TYR A 97 5.18 -2.69 9.39
CA TYR A 97 6.34 -2.96 8.53
C TYR A 97 6.93 -1.64 7.98
N TYR A 98 6.08 -0.73 7.50
CA TYR A 98 6.49 0.59 7.00
C TYR A 98 7.21 1.38 8.08
N GLN A 99 6.65 1.41 9.30
CA GLN A 99 7.29 2.03 10.46
C GLN A 99 8.70 1.49 10.70
N SER A 100 8.84 0.16 10.71
CA SER A 100 10.15 -0.47 10.95
C SER A 100 11.17 -0.14 9.86
N MET A 101 10.73 -0.08 8.61
CA MET A 101 11.61 0.29 7.49
C MET A 101 12.04 1.76 7.55
N MET A 102 11.14 2.67 7.90
CA MET A 102 11.46 4.09 8.10
C MET A 102 12.46 4.28 9.24
N ASP A 103 12.32 3.55 10.35
CA ASP A 103 13.24 3.61 11.48
C ASP A 103 14.65 3.10 11.11
N ILE A 104 14.74 2.02 10.32
CA ILE A 104 16.01 1.45 9.83
C ILE A 104 16.70 2.41 8.86
N ASP A 105 15.94 3.01 7.95
CA ASP A 105 16.45 3.96 6.96
C ASP A 105 17.01 5.23 7.62
N HIS A 106 16.47 5.60 8.78
CA HIS A 106 16.75 6.86 9.45
C HIS A 106 17.84 6.81 10.51
N LEU A 107 18.01 5.63 11.17
CA LEU A 107 18.98 5.47 12.26
C LEU A 107 20.22 4.73 11.78
N ASN A 108 21.36 5.45 11.72
CA ASN A 108 22.61 4.86 11.29
C ASN A 108 23.28 4.02 12.38
N ARG A 109 24.16 3.11 11.95
CA ARG A 109 24.95 2.29 12.87
C ARG A 109 25.80 3.17 13.82
N GLY A 110 25.59 2.97 15.12
CA GLY A 110 26.32 3.68 16.18
C GLY A 110 25.62 4.92 16.70
N GLU A 111 24.53 5.33 16.09
CA GLU A 111 23.69 6.39 16.63
C GLU A 111 22.86 5.93 17.83
N SER A 112 22.46 6.86 18.67
CA SER A 112 21.61 6.59 19.82
C SER A 112 20.16 6.41 19.38
N PHE A 113 19.39 5.50 20.00
CA PHE A 113 17.95 5.42 19.81
C PHE A 113 17.18 6.72 20.15
N LYS A 114 17.81 7.66 20.85
CA LYS A 114 17.25 8.98 21.13
C LYS A 114 17.12 9.85 19.89
N GLU A 115 17.92 9.54 18.86
CA GLU A 115 17.91 10.24 17.56
C GLU A 115 16.75 9.80 16.65
N LEU A 116 16.02 8.72 17.01
CA LEU A 116 14.80 8.36 16.30
C LEU A 116 13.81 9.53 16.33
N LYS A 117 13.41 9.97 15.16
CA LYS A 117 12.41 11.02 14.99
C LYS A 117 11.02 10.56 15.41
N GLU A 118 10.15 11.49 15.65
CA GLU A 118 8.71 11.22 15.77
C GLU A 118 8.17 10.77 14.42
N SER A 119 7.49 9.63 14.35
CA SER A 119 7.13 9.00 13.07
C SER A 119 5.63 8.77 12.94
N TYR A 120 5.13 9.09 11.76
CA TYR A 120 3.72 8.99 11.41
C TYR A 120 3.56 8.08 10.20
N VAL A 121 2.80 7.00 10.33
CA VAL A 121 2.32 6.21 9.20
C VAL A 121 0.82 6.48 9.06
N VAL A 122 0.44 7.13 7.97
CA VAL A 122 -0.92 7.61 7.72
C VAL A 122 -1.50 6.89 6.52
N PHE A 123 -2.57 6.14 6.74
CA PHE A 123 -3.33 5.54 5.65
C PHE A 123 -4.62 6.34 5.42
N ILE A 124 -4.87 6.75 4.20
CA ILE A 124 -6.10 7.41 3.78
C ILE A 124 -6.92 6.40 2.97
N CYS A 125 -7.94 5.84 3.61
CA CYS A 125 -8.81 4.83 3.01
C CYS A 125 -10.07 5.48 2.43
N LEU A 126 -10.45 5.09 1.20
CA LEU A 126 -11.71 5.56 0.61
C LEU A 126 -12.93 4.91 1.26
N ASP A 127 -12.79 3.70 1.77
CA ASP A 127 -13.82 2.96 2.48
C ASP A 127 -13.35 2.58 3.89
N ASP A 128 -14.28 2.17 4.77
CA ASP A 128 -13.99 1.86 6.16
C ASP A 128 -13.29 0.49 6.32
N PRO A 129 -12.03 0.44 6.76
CA PRO A 129 -11.31 -0.83 6.92
C PRO A 129 -11.78 -1.68 8.10
N PHE A 130 -12.48 -1.08 9.08
CA PHE A 130 -12.90 -1.76 10.32
C PHE A 130 -14.42 -1.92 10.46
N GLY A 131 -15.21 -1.21 9.65
CA GLY A 131 -16.68 -1.25 9.72
C GLY A 131 -17.28 -0.58 10.96
N GLU A 132 -16.52 0.32 11.61
CA GLU A 132 -16.96 1.06 12.81
C GLU A 132 -17.48 2.46 12.49
N GLU A 133 -17.46 2.85 11.24
CA GLU A 133 -17.94 4.13 10.71
C GLU A 133 -17.31 5.37 11.39
N LYS A 134 -16.08 5.23 11.86
CA LYS A 134 -15.30 6.37 12.38
C LYS A 134 -14.55 7.05 11.23
N PRO A 135 -14.49 8.39 11.21
CA PRO A 135 -13.72 9.11 10.16
C PRO A 135 -12.21 9.03 10.38
N VAL A 136 -11.77 8.79 11.63
CA VAL A 136 -10.36 8.71 12.01
C VAL A 136 -10.16 7.62 13.05
N TYR A 137 -9.16 6.78 12.83
CA TYR A 137 -8.67 5.78 13.77
C TYR A 137 -7.24 6.13 14.16
N ASN A 138 -7.01 6.44 15.44
CA ASN A 138 -5.68 6.71 15.98
C ASN A 138 -5.23 5.53 16.83
N PHE A 139 -4.03 5.04 16.57
CA PHE A 139 -3.45 3.91 17.29
C PHE A 139 -2.16 4.34 17.99
N ALA A 140 -2.02 3.90 19.23
CA ALA A 140 -0.82 4.08 20.04
C ALA A 140 -0.49 2.78 20.75
N THR A 141 0.77 2.58 21.13
CA THR A 141 1.19 1.47 21.96
C THR A 141 0.77 1.71 23.38
N LYS A 142 -0.06 0.81 23.94
CA LYS A 142 -0.64 0.95 25.28
C LYS A 142 -0.36 -0.30 26.12
N GLU A 143 -0.20 -0.13 27.42
CA GLU A 143 -0.13 -1.20 28.38
C GLU A 143 -1.42 -2.04 28.36
N VAL A 144 -1.32 -3.36 28.28
CA VAL A 144 -2.48 -4.26 28.12
C VAL A 144 -3.39 -4.24 29.34
N SER A 145 -2.80 -4.15 30.54
CA SER A 145 -3.51 -4.19 31.84
C SER A 145 -3.78 -2.82 32.43
N GLY A 146 -3.41 -1.73 31.77
CA GLY A 146 -3.49 -0.37 32.31
C GLY A 146 -3.80 0.70 31.28
N GLU A 147 -3.66 1.96 31.70
CA GLU A 147 -3.93 3.13 30.86
C GLU A 147 -2.64 3.80 30.34
N ARG A 148 -1.47 3.25 30.68
CA ARG A 148 -0.18 3.87 30.31
C ARG A 148 0.08 3.71 28.80
N ILE A 149 0.31 4.82 28.14
CA ILE A 149 0.81 4.86 26.75
C ILE A 149 2.33 4.77 26.79
N LEU A 150 2.90 3.88 25.99
CA LEU A 150 4.34 3.81 25.76
C LEU A 150 4.74 4.98 24.87
N ASN A 151 5.52 5.89 25.39
CA ASN A 151 5.98 7.07 24.62
C ASN A 151 7.11 6.68 23.67
N ASP A 152 6.77 5.90 22.64
CA ASP A 152 7.67 5.39 21.60
C ASP A 152 7.78 6.32 20.37
N ARG A 153 7.08 7.47 20.38
CA ARG A 153 7.02 8.46 19.30
C ARG A 153 6.48 7.88 17.99
N ILE A 154 5.70 6.80 18.03
CA ILE A 154 5.08 6.18 16.86
C ILE A 154 3.59 6.56 16.81
N HIS A 155 3.16 7.06 15.65
CA HIS A 155 1.78 7.39 15.38
C HIS A 155 1.29 6.63 14.15
N LYS A 156 0.22 5.86 14.30
CA LYS A 156 -0.46 5.19 13.21
C LYS A 156 -1.86 5.75 13.12
N VAL A 157 -2.18 6.35 11.97
CA VAL A 157 -3.46 7.02 11.77
C VAL A 157 -4.11 6.49 10.51
N ILE A 158 -5.37 6.09 10.60
CA ILE A 158 -6.17 5.70 9.45
C ILE A 158 -7.33 6.67 9.32
N TYR A 159 -7.42 7.33 8.18
CA TYR A 159 -8.55 8.16 7.78
C TYR A 159 -9.50 7.35 6.92
N ASN A 160 -10.80 7.49 7.18
CA ASN A 160 -11.87 6.82 6.47
C ASN A 160 -12.74 7.87 5.76
N ALA A 161 -12.58 7.99 4.44
CA ALA A 161 -13.31 8.97 3.67
C ALA A 161 -14.82 8.68 3.57
N SER A 162 -15.24 7.41 3.72
CA SER A 162 -16.66 7.06 3.68
C SER A 162 -17.47 7.60 4.87
N SER A 163 -16.79 8.00 5.94
CA SER A 163 -17.42 8.55 7.16
C SER A 163 -17.12 10.04 7.38
N PHE A 164 -16.79 10.78 6.33
CA PHE A 164 -16.37 12.19 6.42
C PHE A 164 -17.36 13.07 7.19
N GLU A 165 -18.66 12.81 7.08
CA GLU A 165 -19.71 13.60 7.74
C GLU A 165 -19.59 13.60 9.26
N LYS A 166 -19.02 12.51 9.83
CA LYS A 166 -18.81 12.32 11.26
C LYS A 166 -17.52 12.97 11.78
N ALA A 167 -16.70 13.56 10.90
CA ALA A 167 -15.46 14.21 11.32
C ALA A 167 -15.76 15.52 12.07
N GLU A 168 -15.25 15.63 13.31
CA GLU A 168 -15.41 16.81 14.15
C GLU A 168 -14.53 17.96 13.64
N ASN A 169 -13.30 17.66 13.23
CA ASN A 169 -12.39 18.65 12.66
C ASN A 169 -12.85 19.05 11.27
N PRO A 170 -13.17 20.34 11.01
CA PRO A 170 -13.68 20.81 9.73
C PRO A 170 -12.68 20.62 8.58
N ASN A 171 -11.38 20.73 8.84
CA ASN A 171 -10.35 20.53 7.82
C ASN A 171 -10.28 19.06 7.40
N VAL A 172 -10.34 18.14 8.38
CA VAL A 172 -10.40 16.69 8.10
C VAL A 172 -11.67 16.37 7.31
N ARG A 173 -12.81 16.92 7.74
CA ARG A 173 -14.08 16.73 7.05
C ARG A 173 -14.01 17.16 5.60
N ALA A 174 -13.57 18.40 5.32
CA ALA A 174 -13.46 18.94 3.99
C ALA A 174 -12.53 18.14 3.09
N PHE A 175 -11.40 17.66 3.64
CA PHE A 175 -10.46 16.84 2.90
C PHE A 175 -11.05 15.45 2.56
N LEU A 176 -11.65 14.76 3.54
CA LEU A 176 -12.25 13.45 3.30
C LEU A 176 -13.47 13.53 2.36
N GLU A 177 -14.30 14.58 2.48
CA GLU A 177 -15.40 14.88 1.55
C GLU A 177 -14.87 15.07 0.12
N PHE A 178 -13.79 15.83 -0.04
CA PHE A 178 -13.16 16.04 -1.34
C PHE A 178 -12.74 14.72 -1.99
N LEU A 179 -12.20 13.78 -1.22
CA LEU A 179 -11.79 12.47 -1.75
C LEU A 179 -12.98 11.63 -2.24
N LYS A 180 -14.17 11.78 -1.63
CA LYS A 180 -15.38 11.01 -1.99
C LYS A 180 -16.23 11.71 -3.04
N SER A 181 -16.44 13.01 -2.91
CA SER A 181 -17.36 13.78 -3.75
C SER A 181 -16.69 14.46 -4.94
N HIS A 182 -15.34 14.55 -4.92
CA HIS A 182 -14.55 15.33 -5.86
C HIS A 182 -14.91 16.84 -5.85
N THR A 183 -15.47 17.32 -4.75
CA THR A 183 -15.89 18.73 -4.59
C THR A 183 -14.97 19.43 -3.60
N ALA A 184 -14.22 20.42 -4.08
CA ALA A 184 -13.32 21.22 -3.26
C ALA A 184 -14.08 22.32 -2.52
N THR A 185 -14.10 22.29 -1.20
CA THR A 185 -14.88 23.22 -0.37
C THR A 185 -14.00 24.20 0.42
N ASP A 186 -12.80 23.82 0.80
CA ASP A 186 -11.86 24.62 1.60
C ASP A 186 -10.63 25.09 0.78
N PRO A 187 -9.75 25.94 1.34
CA PRO A 187 -8.56 26.43 0.65
C PRO A 187 -7.63 25.32 0.17
N LEU A 188 -7.33 24.30 1.01
CA LEU A 188 -6.42 23.21 0.66
C LEU A 188 -6.99 22.36 -0.47
N THR A 189 -8.25 21.94 -0.37
CA THR A 189 -8.87 21.10 -1.41
C THR A 189 -9.00 21.83 -2.73
N LYS A 190 -9.23 23.16 -2.72
CA LYS A 190 -9.19 23.99 -3.92
C LYS A 190 -7.81 24.09 -4.56
N GLU A 191 -6.76 24.17 -3.74
CA GLU A 191 -5.38 24.14 -4.22
C GLU A 191 -5.05 22.77 -4.84
N ILE A 192 -5.43 21.67 -4.18
CA ILE A 192 -5.28 20.31 -4.72
C ILE A 192 -6.06 20.17 -6.04
N GLN A 193 -7.30 20.63 -6.10
CA GLN A 193 -8.10 20.58 -7.34
C GLN A 193 -7.43 21.36 -8.48
N THR A 194 -6.89 22.54 -8.20
CA THR A 194 -6.14 23.34 -9.18
C THR A 194 -4.89 22.56 -9.66
N ALA A 195 -4.21 21.87 -8.77
CA ALA A 195 -3.08 21.02 -9.13
C ALA A 195 -3.53 19.83 -9.99
N VAL A 196 -4.64 19.16 -9.67
CA VAL A 196 -5.23 18.09 -10.49
C VAL A 196 -5.53 18.59 -11.90
N ASP A 197 -6.18 19.75 -12.04
CA ASP A 197 -6.56 20.32 -13.34
C ASP A 197 -5.31 20.73 -14.14
N SER A 198 -4.28 21.25 -13.47
CA SER A 198 -2.99 21.55 -14.10
C SER A 198 -2.29 20.29 -14.59
N CYS A 199 -2.31 19.20 -13.78
CA CYS A 199 -1.74 17.92 -14.19
C CYS A 199 -2.40 17.39 -15.45
N LYS A 200 -3.72 17.44 -15.55
CA LYS A 200 -4.48 16.95 -16.72
C LYS A 200 -4.07 17.63 -18.03
N ASN A 201 -3.66 18.87 -17.97
CA ASN A 201 -3.20 19.64 -19.13
C ASN A 201 -1.70 19.44 -19.43
N HIS A 202 -0.95 18.67 -18.60
CA HIS A 202 0.49 18.52 -18.74
C HIS A 202 0.86 17.36 -19.67
N GLN A 203 1.22 17.67 -20.92
CA GLN A 203 1.49 16.66 -21.96
C GLN A 203 2.59 15.63 -21.55
N LYS A 204 3.67 16.09 -20.91
CA LYS A 204 4.75 15.20 -20.47
C LYS A 204 4.26 14.18 -19.42
N TRP A 205 3.41 14.58 -18.48
CA TRP A 205 2.86 13.67 -17.49
C TRP A 205 1.82 12.71 -18.09
N ARG A 206 1.08 13.17 -19.09
CA ARG A 206 0.22 12.27 -19.86
C ARG A 206 1.03 11.16 -20.54
N ALA A 207 2.11 11.51 -21.21
CA ALA A 207 3.01 10.52 -21.84
C ALA A 207 3.62 9.57 -20.80
N GLU A 208 4.09 10.09 -19.67
CA GLU A 208 4.63 9.30 -18.56
C GLU A 208 3.58 8.31 -17.98
N TYR A 209 2.34 8.78 -17.81
CA TYR A 209 1.23 7.91 -17.36
C TYR A 209 0.96 6.78 -18.36
N MET A 210 0.97 7.06 -19.64
CA MET A 210 0.75 6.04 -20.67
C MET A 210 1.84 4.97 -20.63
N LEU A 211 3.11 5.36 -20.50
CA LEU A 211 4.23 4.41 -20.34
C LEU A 211 4.09 3.59 -19.06
N TRP A 212 3.78 4.24 -17.93
CA TRP A 212 3.57 3.56 -16.66
C TRP A 212 2.38 2.58 -16.73
N LYS A 213 1.29 2.99 -17.38
CA LYS A 213 0.11 2.13 -17.59
C LYS A 213 0.45 0.88 -18.41
N ASP A 214 1.27 1.02 -19.44
CA ASP A 214 1.72 -0.10 -20.27
C ASP A 214 2.61 -1.05 -19.46
N GLN A 215 3.57 -0.53 -18.70
CA GLN A 215 4.41 -1.35 -17.79
C GLN A 215 3.59 -2.12 -16.75
N ILE A 216 2.63 -1.46 -16.12
CA ILE A 216 1.74 -2.12 -15.15
C ILE A 216 0.91 -3.22 -15.80
N ARG A 217 0.49 -3.03 -17.05
CA ARG A 217 -0.24 -4.05 -17.80
C ARG A 217 0.66 -5.27 -18.05
N GLU A 218 1.88 -5.06 -18.53
CA GLU A 218 2.85 -6.12 -18.75
C GLU A 218 3.13 -6.92 -17.48
N TRP A 219 3.45 -6.25 -16.38
CA TRP A 219 3.68 -6.93 -15.08
C TRP A 219 2.47 -7.73 -14.57
N LYS A 220 1.24 -7.21 -14.81
CA LYS A 220 0.03 -7.95 -14.43
C LYS A 220 -0.19 -9.17 -15.30
N ASP A 221 0.11 -9.09 -16.58
CA ASP A 221 -0.02 -10.20 -17.51
C ASP A 221 1.02 -11.28 -17.17
N GLU A 222 2.28 -10.92 -16.90
CA GLU A 222 3.33 -11.83 -16.40
C GLU A 222 2.94 -12.49 -15.08
N ALA A 223 2.53 -11.70 -14.07
CA ALA A 223 2.12 -12.24 -12.77
C ALA A 223 0.90 -13.17 -12.87
N ARG A 224 0.00 -12.91 -13.83
CA ARG A 224 -1.15 -13.77 -14.10
C ARG A 224 -0.72 -15.08 -14.73
N GLU A 225 0.21 -15.05 -15.67
CA GLU A 225 0.76 -16.24 -16.32
C GLU A 225 1.50 -17.11 -15.30
N ASP A 226 2.38 -16.51 -14.50
CA ASP A 226 3.08 -17.20 -13.40
C ASP A 226 2.10 -17.82 -12.39
N GLY A 227 1.05 -17.07 -12.03
CA GLY A 227 0.01 -17.56 -11.14
C GLY A 227 -0.77 -18.75 -11.71
N LEU A 228 -1.05 -18.74 -13.01
CA LEU A 228 -1.70 -19.87 -13.69
C LEU A 228 -0.79 -21.10 -13.71
N LEU A 229 0.48 -20.94 -14.09
CA LEU A 229 1.47 -22.01 -14.09
C LEU A 229 1.69 -22.61 -12.69
N ALA A 230 1.79 -21.75 -11.67
CA ALA A 230 1.90 -22.18 -10.28
C ALA A 230 0.63 -22.92 -9.81
N GLY A 231 -0.56 -22.42 -10.20
CA GLY A 231 -1.84 -23.07 -9.91
C GLY A 231 -1.98 -24.45 -10.53
N GLU A 232 -1.62 -24.59 -11.81
CA GLU A 232 -1.61 -25.87 -12.53
C GLU A 232 -0.62 -26.85 -11.89
N ARG A 233 0.59 -26.37 -11.55
CA ARG A 233 1.59 -27.22 -10.88
C ARG A 233 1.10 -27.70 -9.51
N ASN A 234 0.51 -26.83 -8.71
CA ASN A 234 -0.04 -27.19 -7.41
C ASN A 234 -1.21 -28.20 -7.53
N ALA A 235 -2.08 -28.02 -8.51
CA ALA A 235 -3.15 -28.99 -8.78
C ALA A 235 -2.61 -30.37 -9.16
N LYS A 236 -1.55 -30.42 -10.00
CA LYS A 236 -0.86 -31.66 -10.36
C LYS A 236 -0.20 -32.32 -9.14
N ILE A 237 0.43 -31.53 -8.25
CA ILE A 237 1.02 -32.02 -7.00
C ILE A 237 -0.06 -32.65 -6.10
N GLU A 238 -1.18 -31.98 -5.90
CA GLU A 238 -2.27 -32.49 -5.06
C GLU A 238 -2.91 -33.76 -5.69
N ALA A 239 -3.10 -33.79 -6.99
CA ALA A 239 -3.54 -35.01 -7.70
C ALA A 239 -2.55 -36.16 -7.49
N THR A 240 -1.23 -35.88 -7.60
CA THR A 240 -0.17 -36.88 -7.37
C THR A 240 -0.23 -37.43 -5.95
N LYS A 241 -0.36 -36.58 -4.93
CA LYS A 241 -0.50 -36.99 -3.53
C LYS A 241 -1.70 -37.90 -3.31
N ASN A 242 -2.84 -37.57 -3.93
CA ASN A 242 -4.06 -38.37 -3.82
C ASN A 242 -3.89 -39.74 -4.47
N LEU A 243 -3.33 -39.79 -5.69
CA LEU A 243 -3.07 -41.05 -6.38
C LEU A 243 -2.08 -41.94 -5.62
N LEU A 244 -1.02 -41.37 -5.05
CA LEU A 244 -0.08 -42.12 -4.20
C LEU A 244 -0.74 -42.71 -2.96
N LYS A 245 -1.64 -41.96 -2.29
CA LYS A 245 -2.39 -42.45 -1.12
C LYS A 245 -3.34 -43.57 -1.44
N MET A 246 -3.92 -43.60 -2.65
CA MET A 246 -4.81 -44.70 -3.10
C MET A 246 -4.06 -46.04 -3.27
N ASN A 247 -2.74 -45.98 -3.51
CA ASN A 247 -1.85 -47.14 -3.66
C ASN A 247 -2.33 -48.19 -4.69
N VAL A 248 -2.95 -47.72 -5.77
CA VAL A 248 -3.50 -48.59 -6.85
C VAL A 248 -2.62 -48.53 -8.10
N LEU A 249 -1.91 -47.45 -8.33
CA LEU A 249 -1.08 -47.18 -9.50
C LEU A 249 0.40 -47.20 -9.18
N THR A 250 1.23 -47.62 -10.15
CA THR A 250 2.68 -47.49 -10.02
C THR A 250 3.13 -46.04 -10.16
N VAL A 251 4.34 -45.73 -9.73
CA VAL A 251 4.95 -44.37 -9.82
C VAL A 251 4.98 -43.92 -11.30
N GLU A 252 5.30 -44.82 -12.22
CA GLU A 252 5.35 -44.55 -13.67
C GLU A 252 3.97 -44.22 -14.23
N GLN A 253 2.94 -44.98 -13.79
CA GLN A 253 1.55 -44.72 -14.19
C GLN A 253 1.04 -43.38 -13.67
N ILE A 254 1.39 -43.02 -12.42
CA ILE A 254 1.05 -41.74 -11.83
C ILE A 254 1.75 -40.62 -12.61
N ALA A 255 3.07 -40.77 -12.87
CA ALA A 255 3.88 -39.79 -13.62
C ALA A 255 3.24 -39.49 -14.99
N ALA A 256 2.84 -40.51 -15.73
CA ALA A 256 2.15 -40.38 -16.99
C ALA A 256 0.79 -39.66 -16.87
N ALA A 257 0.00 -39.99 -15.84
CA ALA A 257 -1.34 -39.46 -15.63
C ALA A 257 -1.31 -37.95 -15.29
N VAL A 258 -0.34 -37.51 -14.49
CA VAL A 258 -0.24 -36.10 -14.05
C VAL A 258 0.74 -35.27 -14.89
N GLN A 259 1.39 -35.90 -15.86
CA GLN A 259 2.43 -35.26 -16.73
C GLN A 259 3.61 -34.70 -15.90
N PHE A 260 4.06 -35.46 -14.92
CA PHE A 260 5.31 -35.24 -14.19
C PHE A 260 6.36 -36.25 -14.60
N SER A 261 7.62 -35.96 -14.32
CA SER A 261 8.68 -36.97 -14.39
C SER A 261 8.54 -37.99 -13.26
N VAL A 262 9.04 -39.21 -13.46
CA VAL A 262 9.08 -40.24 -12.43
C VAL A 262 9.82 -39.73 -11.18
N GLU A 263 10.91 -38.99 -11.38
CA GLU A 263 11.70 -38.37 -10.31
C GLU A 263 10.90 -37.36 -9.47
N GLU A 264 10.05 -36.54 -10.10
CA GLU A 264 9.17 -35.62 -9.40
C GLU A 264 8.13 -36.36 -8.55
N VAL A 265 7.55 -37.43 -9.07
CA VAL A 265 6.58 -38.25 -8.32
C VAL A 265 7.26 -38.92 -7.13
N ILE A 266 8.49 -39.43 -7.27
CA ILE A 266 9.30 -40.01 -6.18
C ILE A 266 9.54 -38.94 -5.09
N LYS A 267 9.97 -37.73 -5.45
CA LYS A 267 10.18 -36.62 -4.50
C LYS A 267 8.90 -36.31 -3.71
N ILE A 268 7.75 -36.28 -4.38
CA ILE A 268 6.46 -36.05 -3.72
C ILE A 268 6.13 -37.22 -2.78
N LYS A 269 6.35 -38.47 -3.20
CA LYS A 269 6.15 -39.67 -2.38
C LYS A 269 7.00 -39.63 -1.12
N ASP A 270 8.29 -39.32 -1.24
CA ASP A 270 9.22 -39.20 -0.12
C ASP A 270 8.79 -38.12 0.87
N SER A 271 8.25 -37.00 0.37
CA SER A 271 7.73 -35.93 1.21
C SER A 271 6.50 -36.34 2.04
N LEU A 272 5.73 -37.33 1.57
CA LEU A 272 4.57 -37.85 2.26
C LEU A 272 4.93 -38.96 3.28
N LYS A 273 6.17 -39.46 3.30
CA LYS A 273 6.65 -40.57 4.16
C LYS A 273 5.82 -41.85 3.99
N ILE A 274 5.37 -42.14 2.76
CA ILE A 274 4.61 -43.33 2.37
C ILE A 274 5.35 -44.18 1.32
#